data_45b439544fe4be38371bfa530db5de96
#
_entry.id   45b439544fe4be38371bfa530db5de96
#
_cell.length_a   1.000
_cell.length_b   1.000
_cell.length_c   1.000
_cell.angle_alpha   90.00
_cell.angle_beta   90.00
_cell.angle_gamma   90.00
#
_symmetry.space_group_name_H-M   'P 1'
#
loop_
_entity.id
_entity.type
_entity.pdbx_description
1 polymer ?
#
loop_
_entity_poly.entity_id
_entity_poly.type
_entity_poly.pdbx_seq_one_letter_code
_entity_poly.pdbx_strand_id
1 'polypeptide(L)'
;MTKRLALALLIGAAALFGQAGTPQNAFTPAQIKWGPAPPFVAAGAKLAVLEGDPTASTGDFTIRLKMPAGYKIAPHWHPKRENVTVISGVFKVGMGDKFDTAKMMSFPAGSFAYLDPDMHHYAMASGPVIVQVHGMSPLQFNYVNPADDPSKKK
;
A
#
# COMPACT_ATOMS: atom_id res chain seq x y z
N MET A 1 49.13 -19.14 -64.33
CA MET A 1 48.90 -18.08 -63.31
C MET A 1 47.44 -18.14 -62.90
N THR A 2 47.14 -18.85 -61.82
CA THR A 2 45.77 -19.07 -61.31
C THR A 2 45.51 -18.15 -60.12
N LYS A 3 44.71 -17.13 -60.30
CA LYS A 3 44.26 -16.21 -59.23
C LYS A 3 43.22 -16.92 -58.35
N ARG A 4 43.55 -17.19 -57.09
CA ARG A 4 42.60 -17.66 -56.08
C ARG A 4 41.87 -16.47 -55.49
N LEU A 5 40.54 -16.45 -55.70
CA LEU A 5 39.64 -15.48 -55.11
C LEU A 5 39.27 -15.99 -53.68
N ALA A 6 39.68 -15.25 -52.64
CA ALA A 6 39.25 -15.55 -51.28
C ALA A 6 37.93 -14.86 -51.02
N LEU A 7 36.89 -15.66 -50.75
CA LEU A 7 35.57 -15.21 -50.36
C LEU A 7 35.56 -15.07 -48.82
N ALA A 8 35.57 -13.86 -48.31
CA ALA A 8 35.39 -13.58 -46.87
C ALA A 8 33.93 -13.66 -46.49
N LEU A 9 33.60 -14.68 -45.69
CA LEU A 9 32.26 -14.83 -45.11
C LEU A 9 32.16 -13.91 -43.88
N LEU A 10 31.41 -12.82 -43.98
CA LEU A 10 31.04 -11.98 -42.83
C LEU A 10 29.88 -12.68 -42.12
N ILE A 11 30.17 -13.33 -40.98
CA ILE A 11 29.15 -13.83 -40.05
C ILE A 11 28.67 -12.64 -39.22
N GLY A 12 27.54 -12.08 -39.59
CA GLY A 12 26.85 -11.07 -38.79
C GLY A 12 26.26 -11.71 -37.52
N ALA A 13 26.83 -11.44 -36.37
CA ALA A 13 26.24 -11.78 -35.09
C ALA A 13 24.99 -10.90 -34.89
N ALA A 14 23.81 -11.43 -35.17
CA ALA A 14 22.56 -10.82 -34.76
C ALA A 14 22.47 -10.93 -33.21
N ALA A 15 22.70 -9.82 -32.49
CA ALA A 15 22.43 -9.72 -31.07
C ALA A 15 20.90 -9.86 -30.88
N LEU A 16 20.48 -11.01 -30.41
CA LEU A 16 19.14 -11.23 -29.87
C LEU A 16 19.01 -10.41 -28.58
N PHE A 17 18.57 -9.16 -28.71
CA PHE A 17 18.03 -8.43 -27.57
C PHE A 17 16.73 -9.12 -27.16
N GLY A 18 16.82 -10.04 -26.20
CA GLY A 18 15.67 -10.60 -25.55
C GLY A 18 14.85 -9.44 -24.96
N GLN A 19 13.63 -9.25 -25.43
CA GLN A 19 12.69 -8.34 -24.78
C GLN A 19 12.50 -8.86 -23.36
N ALA A 20 13.04 -8.14 -22.37
CA ALA A 20 12.72 -8.38 -20.99
C ALA A 20 11.20 -8.16 -20.87
N GLY A 21 10.45 -9.25 -20.68
CA GLY A 21 9.01 -9.17 -20.43
C GLY A 21 8.74 -8.25 -19.25
N THR A 22 7.67 -7.48 -19.32
CA THR A 22 7.22 -6.65 -18.20
C THR A 22 7.00 -7.58 -17.00
N PRO A 23 7.58 -7.31 -15.82
CA PRO A 23 7.34 -8.14 -14.64
C PRO A 23 5.84 -8.28 -14.40
N GLN A 24 5.33 -9.51 -14.28
CA GLN A 24 3.90 -9.76 -14.07
C GLN A 24 3.36 -9.16 -12.76
N ASN A 25 4.27 -8.84 -11.82
CA ASN A 25 3.98 -8.35 -10.48
C ASN A 25 4.50 -6.92 -10.26
N ALA A 26 4.40 -6.05 -11.28
CA ALA A 26 4.81 -4.66 -11.22
C ALA A 26 3.65 -3.74 -11.62
N PHE A 27 3.47 -2.68 -10.85
CA PHE A 27 2.37 -1.73 -11.05
C PHE A 27 2.89 -0.31 -11.11
N THR A 28 2.68 0.35 -12.23
CA THR A 28 2.78 1.81 -12.29
C THR A 28 1.56 2.46 -11.62
N PRO A 29 1.62 3.73 -11.21
CA PRO A 29 0.46 4.40 -10.60
C PRO A 29 -0.82 4.34 -11.44
N ALA A 30 -0.69 4.36 -12.77
CA ALA A 30 -1.83 4.30 -13.69
C ALA A 30 -2.49 2.90 -13.77
N GLN A 31 -1.76 1.86 -13.41
CA GLN A 31 -2.25 0.47 -13.44
C GLN A 31 -2.94 0.04 -12.15
N ILE A 32 -2.86 0.86 -11.09
CA ILE A 32 -3.48 0.54 -9.81
C ILE A 32 -5.00 0.59 -9.91
N LYS A 33 -5.63 -0.53 -9.63
CA LYS A 33 -7.09 -0.66 -9.65
C LYS A 33 -7.65 -0.34 -8.26
N TRP A 34 -8.36 0.78 -8.16
CA TRP A 34 -8.98 1.24 -6.94
C TRP A 34 -10.42 0.72 -6.82
N GLY A 35 -10.71 0.03 -5.72
CA GLY A 35 -12.04 -0.41 -5.32
C GLY A 35 -12.55 0.32 -4.07
N PRO A 36 -13.76 0.00 -3.58
CA PRO A 36 -14.25 0.46 -2.29
C PRO A 36 -13.35 -0.11 -1.18
N ALA A 37 -13.21 0.64 -0.08
CA ALA A 37 -12.58 0.11 1.12
C ALA A 37 -13.49 -0.93 1.79
N PRO A 38 -12.93 -1.88 2.57
CA PRO A 38 -13.72 -2.85 3.32
C PRO A 38 -14.68 -2.16 4.31
N PRO A 39 -15.80 -2.80 4.70
CA PRO A 39 -16.81 -2.19 5.54
C PRO A 39 -16.32 -1.79 6.95
N PHE A 40 -15.24 -2.38 7.43
CA PHE A 40 -14.61 -1.98 8.69
C PHE A 40 -13.74 -0.71 8.57
N VAL A 41 -13.58 -0.15 7.39
CA VAL A 41 -12.95 1.16 7.15
C VAL A 41 -14.04 2.16 6.82
N ALA A 42 -14.03 3.34 7.43
CA ALA A 42 -15.08 4.34 7.23
C ALA A 42 -15.27 4.69 5.75
N ALA A 43 -16.49 4.97 5.34
CA ALA A 43 -16.85 5.31 3.97
C ALA A 43 -16.03 6.53 3.45
N GLY A 44 -15.77 6.55 2.14
CA GLY A 44 -15.02 7.61 1.47
C GLY A 44 -13.57 7.24 1.10
N ALA A 45 -12.97 6.25 1.76
CA ALA A 45 -11.68 5.71 1.33
C ALA A 45 -11.83 4.74 0.15
N LYS A 46 -10.75 4.58 -0.62
CA LYS A 46 -10.61 3.56 -1.66
C LYS A 46 -9.40 2.69 -1.35
N LEU A 47 -9.51 1.41 -1.64
CA LEU A 47 -8.44 0.43 -1.42
C LEU A 47 -8.01 -0.18 -2.75
N ALA A 48 -6.72 -0.49 -2.87
CA ALA A 48 -6.16 -1.31 -3.93
C ALA A 48 -5.26 -2.38 -3.31
N VAL A 49 -5.48 -3.64 -3.68
CA VAL A 49 -4.57 -4.74 -3.34
C VAL A 49 -3.49 -4.81 -4.42
N LEU A 50 -2.23 -4.74 -4.01
CA LEU A 50 -1.06 -4.85 -4.89
C LEU A 50 -0.47 -6.25 -4.84
N GLU A 51 -0.54 -6.91 -3.70
CA GLU A 51 0.04 -8.23 -3.46
C GLU A 51 -0.77 -8.95 -2.38
N GLY A 52 -0.83 -10.28 -2.50
CA GLY A 52 -1.46 -11.15 -1.52
C GLY A 52 -2.96 -10.98 -1.38
N ASP A 53 -3.49 -11.53 -0.31
CA ASP A 53 -4.90 -11.38 0.09
C ASP A 53 -4.97 -10.94 1.55
N PRO A 54 -5.36 -9.68 1.83
CA PRO A 54 -5.44 -9.17 3.20
C PRO A 54 -6.51 -9.88 4.06
N THR A 55 -7.37 -10.71 3.45
CA THR A 55 -8.41 -11.49 4.15
C THR A 55 -8.02 -12.94 4.40
N ALA A 56 -6.94 -13.43 3.80
CA ALA A 56 -6.46 -14.80 3.99
C ALA A 56 -6.10 -15.08 5.45
N SER A 57 -6.06 -16.34 5.83
CA SER A 57 -5.68 -16.77 7.18
C SER A 57 -4.19 -16.54 7.48
N THR A 58 -3.35 -16.51 6.44
CA THR A 58 -1.90 -16.33 6.52
C THR A 58 -1.35 -15.81 5.20
N GLY A 59 -0.09 -15.40 5.20
CA GLY A 59 0.62 -14.84 4.05
C GLY A 59 0.85 -13.35 4.19
N ASP A 60 1.70 -12.81 3.33
CA ASP A 60 1.95 -11.37 3.28
C ASP A 60 0.90 -10.68 2.41
N PHE A 61 0.63 -9.41 2.70
CA PHE A 61 -0.16 -8.56 1.83
C PHE A 61 0.49 -7.18 1.69
N THR A 62 0.23 -6.55 0.55
CA THR A 62 0.52 -5.14 0.30
C THR A 62 -0.72 -4.49 -0.31
N ILE A 63 -1.22 -3.46 0.36
CA ILE A 63 -2.37 -2.68 -0.09
C ILE A 63 -2.01 -1.20 -0.16
N ARG A 64 -2.80 -0.43 -0.91
CA ARG A 64 -2.84 1.03 -0.80
C ARG A 64 -4.22 1.49 -0.38
N LEU A 65 -4.22 2.47 0.52
CA LEU A 65 -5.42 3.16 0.96
C LEU A 65 -5.36 4.61 0.48
N LYS A 66 -6.39 5.03 -0.26
CA LYS A 66 -6.55 6.41 -0.75
C LYS A 66 -7.67 7.08 0.03
N MET A 67 -7.35 8.16 0.71
CA MET A 67 -8.24 8.87 1.62
C MET A 67 -8.45 10.31 1.15
N PRO A 68 -9.68 10.85 1.17
CA PRO A 68 -9.94 12.26 0.90
C PRO A 68 -9.44 13.16 2.04
N ALA A 69 -9.39 14.46 1.80
CA ALA A 69 -9.06 15.45 2.82
C ALA A 69 -9.99 15.33 4.04
N GLY A 70 -9.42 15.43 5.24
CA GLY A 70 -10.16 15.35 6.49
C GLY A 70 -10.63 13.96 6.89
N TYR A 71 -10.31 12.92 6.11
CA TYR A 71 -10.67 11.54 6.44
C TYR A 71 -10.04 11.13 7.77
N LYS A 72 -10.82 10.50 8.64
CA LYS A 72 -10.41 10.08 9.97
C LYS A 72 -10.57 8.58 10.14
N ILE A 73 -9.59 7.97 10.81
CA ILE A 73 -9.66 6.60 11.31
C ILE A 73 -9.65 6.70 12.83
N ALA A 74 -10.74 6.27 13.45
CA ALA A 74 -10.92 6.30 14.90
C ALA A 74 -9.89 5.41 15.62
N PRO A 75 -9.67 5.58 16.93
CA PRO A 75 -8.76 4.76 17.69
C PRO A 75 -9.03 3.27 17.53
N HIS A 76 -7.99 2.55 17.10
CA HIS A 76 -8.02 1.12 16.79
C HIS A 76 -6.63 0.50 17.00
N TRP A 77 -6.56 -0.81 16.88
CA TRP A 77 -5.34 -1.59 16.95
C TRP A 77 -5.42 -2.81 16.04
N HIS A 78 -4.27 -3.41 15.75
CA HIS A 78 -4.14 -4.62 14.93
C HIS A 78 -3.44 -5.72 15.72
N PRO A 79 -3.86 -7.00 15.59
CA PRO A 79 -3.20 -8.13 16.28
C PRO A 79 -1.84 -8.49 15.66
N LYS A 80 -1.50 -7.89 14.52
CA LYS A 80 -0.23 -8.07 13.82
C LYS A 80 0.38 -6.71 13.49
N ARG A 81 1.71 -6.69 13.29
CA ARG A 81 2.41 -5.45 12.93
C ARG A 81 1.85 -4.87 11.63
N GLU A 82 1.60 -3.59 11.65
CA GLU A 82 1.28 -2.77 10.48
C GLU A 82 2.49 -1.94 10.07
N ASN A 83 2.87 -1.97 8.80
CA ASN A 83 3.92 -1.13 8.22
C ASN A 83 3.27 -0.14 7.25
N VAL A 84 3.51 1.15 7.45
CA VAL A 84 2.86 2.23 6.69
C VAL A 84 3.91 3.09 6.00
N THR A 85 3.79 3.24 4.70
CA THR A 85 4.57 4.19 3.90
C THR A 85 3.64 5.24 3.32
N VAL A 86 3.94 6.51 3.51
CA VAL A 86 3.17 7.60 2.90
C VAL A 86 3.65 7.80 1.47
N ILE A 87 2.78 7.51 0.49
CA ILE A 87 3.06 7.64 -0.94
C ILE A 87 2.83 9.06 -1.43
N SER A 88 1.74 9.71 -0.96
CA SER A 88 1.44 11.10 -1.31
C SER A 88 0.63 11.79 -0.22
N GLY A 89 0.73 13.11 -0.16
CA GLY A 89 0.04 13.95 0.83
C GLY A 89 0.70 13.94 2.20
N VAL A 90 -0.07 14.29 3.23
CA VAL A 90 0.38 14.31 4.63
C VAL A 90 -0.58 13.46 5.47
N PHE A 91 -0.08 12.37 5.99
CA PHE A 91 -0.80 11.47 6.88
C PHE A 91 -0.45 11.85 8.32
N LYS A 92 -1.45 11.96 9.18
CA LYS A 92 -1.27 12.24 10.61
C LYS A 92 -1.64 11.01 11.43
N VAL A 93 -0.81 10.69 12.41
CA VAL A 93 -1.03 9.55 13.32
C VAL A 93 -0.87 10.03 14.75
N GLY A 94 -1.78 9.64 15.61
CA GLY A 94 -1.72 9.81 17.04
C GLY A 94 -1.83 8.48 17.77
N MET A 95 -1.28 8.39 18.97
CA MET A 95 -1.26 7.18 19.78
C MET A 95 -2.28 7.25 20.93
N GLY A 96 -2.87 6.10 21.27
CA GLY A 96 -3.78 5.93 22.41
C GLY A 96 -5.25 5.83 22.02
N ASP A 97 -6.11 5.87 23.04
CA ASP A 97 -7.52 5.48 22.99
C ASP A 97 -8.47 6.62 22.62
N LYS A 98 -7.98 7.86 22.61
CA LYS A 98 -8.80 9.04 22.35
C LYS A 98 -8.25 9.80 21.15
N PHE A 99 -9.15 10.12 20.20
CA PHE A 99 -8.81 10.93 19.04
C PHE A 99 -8.51 12.36 19.47
N ASP A 100 -7.26 12.78 19.33
CA ASP A 100 -6.78 14.11 19.71
C ASP A 100 -5.85 14.68 18.61
N THR A 101 -6.34 15.64 17.85
CA THR A 101 -5.58 16.23 16.75
C THR A 101 -4.33 16.98 17.20
N ALA A 102 -4.29 17.46 18.44
CA ALA A 102 -3.14 18.18 18.97
C ALA A 102 -1.95 17.26 19.28
N LYS A 103 -2.21 15.95 19.45
CA LYS A 103 -1.19 14.93 19.74
C LYS A 103 -0.73 14.15 18.51
N MET A 104 -1.23 14.49 17.32
CA MET A 104 -0.86 13.81 16.10
C MET A 104 0.50 14.27 15.58
N MET A 105 1.33 13.32 15.18
CA MET A 105 2.52 13.55 14.36
C MET A 105 2.14 13.59 12.89
N SER A 106 2.83 14.45 12.12
CA SER A 106 2.63 14.58 10.67
C SER A 106 3.70 13.81 9.91
N PHE A 107 3.27 12.98 8.98
CA PHE A 107 4.09 12.16 8.11
C PHE A 107 3.85 12.59 6.65
N PRO A 108 4.75 13.39 6.05
CA PRO A 108 4.68 13.74 4.64
C PRO A 108 5.03 12.55 3.74
N ALA A 109 4.82 12.71 2.42
CA ALA A 109 5.21 11.71 1.42
C ALA A 109 6.68 11.29 1.59
N GLY A 110 6.96 9.98 1.46
CA GLY A 110 8.27 9.36 1.71
C GLY A 110 8.48 8.92 3.16
N SER A 111 7.61 9.31 4.10
CA SER A 111 7.70 8.83 5.48
C SER A 111 7.34 7.36 5.60
N PHE A 112 7.97 6.69 6.56
CA PHE A 112 7.68 5.33 6.96
C PHE A 112 7.46 5.26 8.48
N ALA A 113 6.50 4.46 8.89
CA ALA A 113 6.28 4.11 10.30
C ALA A 113 5.85 2.63 10.38
N TYR A 114 6.06 2.03 11.53
CA TYR A 114 5.44 0.74 11.85
C TYR A 114 4.77 0.81 13.23
N LEU A 115 3.74 0.02 13.37
CA LEU A 115 2.98 -0.14 14.59
C LEU A 115 3.06 -1.61 15.00
N ASP A 116 3.58 -1.87 16.18
CA ASP A 116 3.65 -3.23 16.72
C ASP A 116 2.24 -3.75 17.06
N PRO A 117 2.07 -5.07 17.19
CA PRO A 117 0.79 -5.64 17.61
C PRO A 117 0.23 -4.93 18.85
N ASP A 118 -1.09 -4.77 18.87
CA ASP A 118 -1.87 -4.22 19.98
C ASP A 118 -1.58 -2.75 20.32
N MET A 119 -0.80 -2.03 19.49
CA MET A 119 -0.59 -0.60 19.67
C MET A 119 -1.83 0.19 19.25
N HIS A 120 -2.51 0.82 20.22
CA HIS A 120 -3.66 1.67 19.96
C HIS A 120 -3.25 2.98 19.31
N HIS A 121 -3.85 3.26 18.16
CA HIS A 121 -3.54 4.46 17.36
C HIS A 121 -4.78 4.95 16.59
N TYR A 122 -4.69 6.17 16.10
CA TYR A 122 -5.71 6.80 15.27
C TYR A 122 -5.04 7.65 14.20
N ALA A 123 -5.75 7.91 13.11
CA ALA A 123 -5.15 8.60 11.98
C ALA A 123 -6.07 9.61 11.31
N MET A 124 -5.48 10.54 10.58
CA MET A 124 -6.19 11.53 9.79
C MET A 124 -5.42 11.91 8.52
N ALA A 125 -6.14 12.08 7.43
CA ALA A 125 -5.64 12.66 6.19
C ALA A 125 -5.73 14.20 6.28
N SER A 126 -4.59 14.91 6.28
CA SER A 126 -4.57 16.38 6.35
C SER A 126 -5.08 17.04 5.08
N GLY A 127 -4.83 16.41 3.93
CA GLY A 127 -5.35 16.67 2.59
C GLY A 127 -5.63 15.32 1.93
N PRO A 128 -5.81 15.21 0.61
CA PRO A 128 -5.84 13.91 -0.05
C PRO A 128 -4.53 13.16 0.19
N VAL A 129 -4.62 11.90 0.65
CA VAL A 129 -3.48 11.05 1.04
C VAL A 129 -3.58 9.70 0.39
N ILE A 130 -2.43 9.16 -0.01
CA ILE A 130 -2.27 7.74 -0.34
C ILE A 130 -1.21 7.17 0.60
N VAL A 131 -1.56 6.13 1.35
CA VAL A 131 -0.61 5.32 2.11
C VAL A 131 -0.53 3.92 1.50
N GLN A 132 0.64 3.31 1.60
CA GLN A 132 0.83 1.88 1.37
C GLN A 132 0.99 1.19 2.71
N VAL A 133 0.20 0.15 2.91
CA VAL A 133 0.24 -0.70 4.10
C VAL A 133 0.67 -2.08 3.69
N HIS A 134 1.62 -2.67 4.42
CA HIS A 134 1.98 -4.07 4.25
C HIS A 134 2.12 -4.74 5.60
N GLY A 135 1.84 -6.03 5.63
CA GLY A 135 1.87 -6.84 6.84
C GLY A 135 1.49 -8.29 6.54
N MET A 136 1.20 -9.03 7.60
CA MET A 136 0.75 -10.40 7.52
C MET A 136 -0.77 -10.49 7.62
N SER A 137 -1.38 -11.31 6.76
CA SER A 137 -2.82 -11.62 6.79
C SER A 137 -3.20 -12.44 8.04
N PRO A 138 -4.44 -12.32 8.54
CA PRO A 138 -5.47 -11.39 8.07
C PRO A 138 -5.22 -9.95 8.56
N LEU A 139 -5.58 -8.96 7.73
CA LEU A 139 -5.69 -7.57 8.17
C LEU A 139 -6.95 -7.43 9.02
N GLN A 140 -6.77 -7.14 10.30
CA GLN A 140 -7.87 -6.97 11.24
C GLN A 140 -7.83 -5.58 11.85
N PHE A 141 -9.01 -4.96 11.98
CA PHE A 141 -9.22 -3.70 12.68
C PHE A 141 -10.03 -3.97 13.95
N ASN A 142 -9.46 -3.62 15.09
CA ASN A 142 -10.13 -3.71 16.38
C ASN A 142 -10.31 -2.30 16.91
N TYR A 143 -11.53 -1.75 16.82
CA TYR A 143 -11.83 -0.41 17.31
C TYR A 143 -11.84 -0.40 18.85
N VAL A 144 -11.16 0.58 19.45
CA VAL A 144 -11.13 0.77 20.92
C VAL A 144 -12.54 0.99 21.46
N ASN A 145 -13.31 1.85 20.79
CA ASN A 145 -14.74 1.98 21.04
C ASN A 145 -15.52 1.21 19.95
N PRO A 146 -16.26 0.16 20.30
CA PRO A 146 -17.03 -0.62 19.32
C PRO A 146 -18.07 0.19 18.53
N ALA A 147 -18.52 1.35 19.04
CA ALA A 147 -19.42 2.24 18.35
C ALA A 147 -18.76 2.98 17.16
N ASP A 148 -17.42 2.99 17.11
CA ASP A 148 -16.67 3.60 16.01
C ASP A 148 -16.49 2.66 14.82
N ASP A 149 -16.79 1.36 14.98
CA ASP A 149 -16.71 0.35 13.93
C ASP A 149 -17.77 0.64 12.85
N PRO A 150 -17.35 1.04 11.62
CA PRO A 150 -18.31 1.39 10.57
C PRO A 150 -19.16 0.19 10.11
N SER A 151 -18.65 -1.02 10.25
CA SER A 151 -19.37 -2.24 9.84
C SER A 151 -20.59 -2.54 10.71
N LYS A 152 -20.68 -1.95 11.89
CA LYS A 152 -21.78 -2.08 12.84
C LYS A 152 -22.80 -0.96 12.75
N LYS A 153 -22.54 0.07 11.94
CA LYS A 153 -23.47 1.18 11.71
C LYS A 153 -24.47 0.78 10.61
N LYS A 154 -25.73 0.65 10.98
CA LYS A 154 -26.85 0.43 10.05
C LYS A 154 -27.25 1.73 9.37
#